data_7bc580308323c6942ad372ae09fedd5a
#
_entry.id   7bc580308323c6942ad372ae09fedd5a
#
_cell.length_a   1.000
_cell.length_b   1.000
_cell.length_c   1.000
_cell.angle_alpha   90.00
_cell.angle_beta   90.00
_cell.angle_gamma   90.00
#
_symmetry.space_group_name_H-M   'P 1'
#
loop_
_entity.id
_entity.type
_entity.pdbx_description
1 polymer ?
#
loop_
_entity_poly.entity_id
_entity_poly.type
_entity_poly.pdbx_seq_one_letter_code
_entity_poly.pdbx_strand_id
1 'polypeptide(L)'
;GEKVYWAITHADGFYRDVFKKFKGMFERIFITGVSPVTLDDVTSGFNIGWHISTKPEFNQMLGFSLEEVRKMFAYYKEVGGIPATSDIEVMIDEMKPWYDNYCFSEDALKNQSKVFNCDMVIYYLRNYMDRGEAPKQMIDPNTMTDYNKMKKLLLLDKLDGNRKGIIRTIAETGQIVAPLTETFPAYRLTDPQIFT
;
A
#
# COMPACT_ATOMS: atom_id res chain seq x y z
N GLY A 1 -1.16 -0.70 -23.57
CA GLY A 1 -1.60 -1.28 -22.31
C GLY A 1 -2.17 -2.68 -22.49
N GLU A 2 -3.28 -2.82 -23.18
CA GLU A 2 -4.04 -4.08 -23.31
C GLU A 2 -3.25 -5.21 -23.99
N LYS A 3 -2.54 -4.92 -25.07
CA LYS A 3 -1.68 -5.91 -25.77
C LYS A 3 -0.52 -6.42 -24.90
N VAL A 4 0.06 -5.56 -24.05
CA VAL A 4 1.16 -5.94 -23.16
C VAL A 4 0.62 -6.78 -22.00
N TYR A 5 -0.52 -6.41 -21.44
CA TYR A 5 -1.21 -7.19 -20.41
C TYR A 5 -1.55 -8.60 -20.92
N TRP A 6 -2.15 -8.70 -22.10
CA TRP A 6 -2.45 -9.97 -22.75
C TRP A 6 -1.20 -10.84 -22.99
N ALA A 7 -0.08 -10.25 -23.43
CA ALA A 7 1.17 -10.97 -23.63
C ALA A 7 1.77 -11.49 -22.30
N ILE A 8 1.51 -10.81 -21.19
CA ILE A 8 1.98 -11.20 -19.86
C ILE A 8 1.09 -12.29 -19.25
N THR A 9 -0.23 -12.20 -19.44
CA THR A 9 -1.23 -13.05 -18.77
C THR A 9 -1.67 -14.26 -19.58
N HIS A 10 -1.32 -14.33 -20.88
CA HIS A 10 -1.76 -15.42 -21.74
C HIS A 10 -1.14 -16.78 -21.39
N ALA A 11 -1.85 -17.86 -21.72
CA ALA A 11 -1.48 -19.23 -21.36
C ALA A 11 -0.05 -19.65 -21.79
N ASP A 12 0.49 -19.02 -22.83
CA ASP A 12 1.82 -19.27 -23.38
C ASP A 12 2.82 -18.13 -23.10
N GLY A 13 2.50 -17.25 -22.11
CA GLY A 13 3.32 -16.10 -21.80
C GLY A 13 4.58 -16.44 -21.00
N PHE A 14 5.66 -15.68 -21.27
CA PHE A 14 6.96 -15.80 -20.59
C PHE A 14 6.86 -15.85 -19.05
N TYR A 15 6.01 -15.02 -18.45
CA TYR A 15 5.84 -15.01 -16.98
C TYR A 15 5.27 -16.30 -16.43
N ARG A 16 4.30 -16.90 -17.10
CA ARG A 16 3.74 -18.19 -16.70
C ARG A 16 4.78 -19.29 -16.69
N ASP A 17 5.63 -19.34 -17.73
CA ASP A 17 6.70 -20.33 -17.82
C ASP A 17 7.75 -20.13 -16.73
N VAL A 18 8.09 -18.88 -16.42
CA VAL A 18 9.01 -18.53 -15.34
C VAL A 18 8.45 -18.99 -13.99
N PHE A 19 7.21 -18.65 -13.66
CA PHE A 19 6.59 -19.06 -12.39
C PHE A 19 6.40 -20.58 -12.28
N LYS A 20 6.06 -21.26 -13.36
CA LYS A 20 5.99 -22.73 -13.38
C LYS A 20 7.34 -23.38 -13.07
N LYS A 21 8.42 -22.83 -13.63
CA LYS A 21 9.79 -23.31 -13.35
C LYS A 21 10.16 -23.05 -11.90
N PHE A 22 9.85 -21.86 -11.36
CA PHE A 22 10.13 -21.54 -9.96
C PHE A 22 9.46 -22.51 -8.99
N LYS A 23 8.22 -22.94 -9.25
CA LYS A 23 7.53 -23.94 -8.42
C LYS A 23 8.31 -25.24 -8.28
N GLY A 24 9.03 -25.65 -9.31
CA GLY A 24 9.88 -26.86 -9.27
C GLY A 24 11.26 -26.65 -8.67
N MET A 25 11.70 -25.38 -8.52
CA MET A 25 13.06 -25.04 -8.07
C MET A 25 13.13 -24.62 -6.61
N PHE A 26 12.05 -24.09 -6.05
CA PHE A 26 12.03 -23.56 -4.69
C PHE A 26 10.98 -24.28 -3.83
N GLU A 27 11.37 -24.63 -2.62
CA GLU A 27 10.48 -25.25 -1.64
C GLU A 27 9.41 -24.25 -1.13
N ARG A 28 9.76 -22.97 -1.05
CA ARG A 28 8.88 -21.89 -0.62
C ARG A 28 9.09 -20.67 -1.49
N ILE A 29 7.99 -20.00 -1.86
CA ILE A 29 8.02 -18.79 -2.68
C ILE A 29 7.16 -17.74 -1.99
N PHE A 30 7.71 -16.54 -1.78
CA PHE A 30 6.97 -15.36 -1.33
C PHE A 30 6.98 -14.32 -2.46
N ILE A 31 5.79 -13.91 -2.90
CA ILE A 31 5.63 -12.97 -4.02
C ILE A 31 5.05 -11.66 -3.50
N THR A 32 5.70 -10.55 -3.81
CA THR A 32 5.23 -9.20 -3.53
C THR A 32 5.06 -8.41 -4.81
N GLY A 33 4.16 -7.44 -4.80
CA GLY A 33 3.93 -6.54 -5.92
C GLY A 33 3.13 -5.31 -5.51
N VAL A 34 3.17 -4.29 -6.34
CA VAL A 34 2.42 -3.02 -6.11
C VAL A 34 0.92 -3.22 -6.31
N SER A 35 0.55 -4.18 -7.14
CA SER A 35 -0.84 -4.49 -7.47
C SER A 35 -0.97 -6.01 -7.53
N PRO A 36 -2.01 -6.60 -6.96
CA PRO A 36 -2.28 -8.01 -7.14
C PRO A 36 -2.62 -8.24 -8.62
N VAL A 37 -1.59 -8.39 -9.43
CA VAL A 37 -1.78 -8.96 -10.78
C VAL A 37 -2.36 -10.34 -10.55
N THR A 38 -3.52 -10.60 -11.10
CA THR A 38 -4.17 -11.88 -10.96
C THR A 38 -3.28 -12.97 -11.53
N LEU A 39 -2.60 -13.65 -10.64
CA LEU A 39 -1.96 -14.92 -10.96
C LEU A 39 -2.99 -15.90 -11.55
N ASP A 40 -4.27 -15.72 -11.31
CA ASP A 40 -5.36 -16.54 -11.89
C ASP A 40 -5.47 -16.42 -13.42
N ASP A 41 -5.31 -15.23 -13.99
CA ASP A 41 -5.27 -15.06 -15.46
C ASP A 41 -3.93 -15.53 -16.06
N VAL A 42 -2.84 -15.38 -15.32
CA VAL A 42 -1.52 -15.88 -15.70
C VAL A 42 -1.42 -17.39 -15.54
N THR A 43 -2.30 -17.98 -14.74
CA THR A 43 -2.14 -19.33 -14.21
C THR A 43 -3.40 -20.17 -14.25
N SER A 44 -4.27 -20.06 -15.27
CA SER A 44 -5.40 -20.99 -15.33
C SER A 44 -4.90 -22.44 -15.15
N GLY A 45 -5.18 -23.00 -13.97
CA GLY A 45 -4.63 -24.29 -13.50
C GLY A 45 -3.35 -24.20 -12.65
N PHE A 46 -2.93 -23.00 -12.20
CA PHE A 46 -1.73 -22.81 -11.40
C PHE A 46 -2.09 -22.43 -9.95
N ASN A 47 -2.52 -23.39 -9.19
CA ASN A 47 -2.79 -23.29 -7.75
C ASN A 47 -1.48 -23.14 -6.97
N ILE A 48 -0.72 -22.03 -7.19
CA ILE A 48 0.61 -21.88 -6.62
C ILE A 48 0.61 -20.98 -5.41
N GLY A 49 -0.20 -19.92 -5.43
CA GLY A 49 -0.14 -18.87 -4.44
C GLY A 49 -1.36 -18.87 -3.53
N TRP A 50 -1.11 -18.77 -2.23
CA TRP A 50 -2.12 -18.37 -1.28
C TRP A 50 -2.10 -16.85 -1.18
N HIS A 51 -3.19 -16.21 -1.55
CA HIS A 51 -3.32 -14.75 -1.45
C HIS A 51 -3.49 -14.35 0.02
N ILE A 52 -2.54 -13.60 0.55
CA ILE A 52 -2.46 -13.25 1.97
C ILE A 52 -2.74 -11.77 2.26
N SER A 53 -2.85 -10.92 1.24
CA SER A 53 -2.93 -9.45 1.40
C SER A 53 -4.11 -8.98 2.25
N THR A 54 -5.24 -9.70 2.21
CA THR A 54 -6.47 -9.35 2.95
C THR A 54 -6.73 -10.26 4.14
N LYS A 55 -5.80 -11.16 4.46
CA LYS A 55 -5.94 -12.08 5.59
C LYS A 55 -5.65 -11.38 6.91
N PRO A 56 -6.53 -11.55 7.94
CA PRO A 56 -6.35 -10.90 9.23
C PRO A 56 -5.00 -11.17 9.89
N GLU A 57 -4.47 -12.38 9.74
CA GLU A 57 -3.20 -12.82 10.32
C GLU A 57 -2.00 -12.02 9.79
N PHE A 58 -2.13 -11.44 8.58
CA PHE A 58 -1.08 -10.68 7.93
C PHE A 58 -1.32 -9.15 7.94
N ASN A 59 -2.37 -8.69 8.61
CA ASN A 59 -2.74 -7.27 8.64
C ASN A 59 -1.61 -6.36 9.15
N GLN A 60 -0.80 -6.83 10.08
CA GLN A 60 0.30 -6.06 10.67
C GLN A 60 1.66 -6.33 9.97
N MET A 61 1.69 -7.11 8.90
CA MET A 61 2.94 -7.48 8.24
C MET A 61 3.61 -6.29 7.50
N LEU A 62 2.84 -5.36 7.01
CA LEU A 62 3.32 -4.23 6.18
C LEU A 62 3.04 -2.86 6.83
N GLY A 63 3.11 -2.79 8.16
CA GLY A 63 2.91 -1.55 8.90
C GLY A 63 3.57 -1.63 10.26
N PHE A 64 3.68 -0.49 10.95
CA PHE A 64 4.10 -0.47 12.34
C PHE A 64 2.89 -0.32 13.24
N SER A 65 2.76 -1.21 14.23
CA SER A 65 1.82 -1.01 15.33
C SER A 65 2.23 0.20 16.18
N LEU A 66 1.30 0.77 16.92
CA LEU A 66 1.58 1.86 17.84
C LEU A 66 2.68 1.50 18.87
N GLU A 67 2.69 0.26 19.32
CA GLU A 67 3.70 -0.23 20.27
C GLU A 67 5.10 -0.30 19.64
N GLU A 68 5.19 -0.75 18.40
CA GLU A 68 6.47 -0.78 17.66
C GLU A 68 7.00 0.63 17.40
N VAL A 69 6.14 1.57 17.05
CA VAL A 69 6.53 3.00 16.92
C VAL A 69 7.08 3.52 18.23
N ARG A 70 6.41 3.28 19.37
CA ARG A 70 6.90 3.68 20.70
C ARG A 70 8.26 3.08 21.01
N LYS A 71 8.43 1.78 20.82
CA LYS A 71 9.70 1.07 21.06
C LYS A 71 10.82 1.63 20.18
N MET A 72 10.55 1.86 18.91
CA MET A 72 11.52 2.44 17.99
C MET A 72 11.95 3.83 18.42
N PHE A 73 11.02 4.71 18.75
CA PHE A 73 11.34 6.09 19.19
C PHE A 73 12.04 6.12 20.55
N ALA A 74 11.64 5.26 21.48
CA ALA A 74 12.33 5.10 22.76
C ALA A 74 13.79 4.67 22.56
N TYR A 75 14.04 3.71 21.68
CA TYR A 75 15.40 3.29 21.33
C TYR A 75 16.23 4.45 20.75
N TYR A 76 15.70 5.19 19.78
CA TYR A 76 16.45 6.33 19.19
C TYR A 76 16.67 7.46 20.19
N LYS A 77 15.78 7.67 21.14
CA LYS A 77 15.96 8.60 22.25
C LYS A 77 17.09 8.14 23.19
N GLU A 78 17.12 6.87 23.54
CA GLU A 78 18.15 6.26 24.40
C GLU A 78 19.55 6.34 23.79
N VAL A 79 19.68 6.05 22.49
CA VAL A 79 20.99 6.10 21.79
C VAL A 79 21.38 7.51 21.32
N GLY A 80 20.60 8.53 21.66
CA GLY A 80 20.91 9.93 21.32
C GLY A 80 20.62 10.31 19.86
N GLY A 81 19.85 9.49 19.14
CA GLY A 81 19.41 9.78 17.77
C GLY A 81 18.34 10.87 17.68
N ILE A 82 17.56 11.06 18.76
CA ILE A 82 16.63 12.20 18.93
C ILE A 82 16.89 12.88 20.26
N PRO A 83 16.53 14.17 20.42
CA PRO A 83 16.79 14.90 21.66
C PRO A 83 16.18 14.21 22.89
N ALA A 84 16.92 14.17 24.00
CA ALA A 84 16.44 13.58 25.25
C ALA A 84 15.20 14.28 25.82
N THR A 85 14.97 15.53 25.45
CA THR A 85 13.80 16.32 25.82
C THR A 85 12.55 16.01 25.01
N SER A 86 12.66 15.23 23.90
CA SER A 86 11.54 14.90 23.04
C SER A 86 10.52 14.06 23.80
N ASP A 87 9.24 14.39 23.66
CA ASP A 87 8.12 13.61 24.16
C ASP A 87 7.61 12.68 23.05
N ILE A 88 7.75 11.37 23.28
CA ILE A 88 7.38 10.35 22.29
C ILE A 88 5.87 10.35 22.01
N GLU A 89 5.03 10.57 23.02
CA GLU A 89 3.57 10.59 22.81
C GLU A 89 3.15 11.81 22.00
N VAL A 90 3.78 12.96 22.22
CA VAL A 90 3.56 14.16 21.38
C VAL A 90 3.95 13.88 19.94
N MET A 91 5.11 13.26 19.70
CA MET A 91 5.56 12.88 18.35
C MET A 91 4.57 11.92 17.68
N ILE A 92 4.04 10.93 18.42
CA ILE A 92 3.05 9.99 17.93
C ILE A 92 1.74 10.69 17.58
N ASP A 93 1.28 11.60 18.43
CA ASP A 93 0.02 12.34 18.20
C ASP A 93 0.12 13.28 16.99
N GLU A 94 1.30 13.86 16.73
CA GLU A 94 1.57 14.61 15.50
C GLU A 94 1.51 13.72 14.23
N MET A 95 1.97 12.48 14.32
CA MET A 95 1.99 11.54 13.19
C MET A 95 0.64 10.90 12.89
N LYS A 96 -0.17 10.64 13.92
CA LYS A 96 -1.46 9.91 13.77
C LYS A 96 -2.35 10.42 12.65
N PRO A 97 -2.63 11.74 12.52
CA PRO A 97 -3.52 12.25 11.47
C PRO A 97 -3.01 11.98 10.04
N TRP A 98 -1.71 11.73 9.90
CA TRP A 98 -1.04 11.61 8.60
C TRP A 98 -0.69 10.19 8.22
N TYR A 99 -0.27 9.36 9.19
CA TYR A 99 0.39 8.08 8.93
C TYR A 99 -0.32 6.88 9.50
N ASP A 100 -1.28 7.05 10.41
CA ASP A 100 -2.08 6.00 11.00
C ASP A 100 -3.28 5.64 10.10
N ASN A 101 -4.05 4.64 10.54
CA ASN A 101 -5.28 4.16 9.92
C ASN A 101 -5.15 3.22 8.73
N TYR A 102 -3.97 2.68 8.47
CA TYR A 102 -3.85 1.60 7.49
C TYR A 102 -4.42 0.29 8.07
N CYS A 103 -5.26 -0.37 7.28
CA CYS A 103 -5.88 -1.62 7.64
C CYS A 103 -6.11 -2.44 6.37
N PHE A 104 -5.65 -3.68 6.37
CA PHE A 104 -5.63 -4.54 5.17
C PHE A 104 -6.68 -5.65 5.21
N SER A 105 -7.45 -5.79 6.30
CA SER A 105 -8.54 -6.75 6.40
C SER A 105 -9.77 -6.17 7.09
N GLU A 106 -10.97 -6.66 6.72
CA GLU A 106 -12.22 -6.22 7.35
C GLU A 106 -12.29 -6.59 8.84
N ASP A 107 -11.75 -7.76 9.20
CA ASP A 107 -11.74 -8.20 10.61
C ASP A 107 -10.78 -7.37 11.45
N ALA A 108 -9.63 -6.99 10.91
CA ALA A 108 -8.71 -6.07 11.57
C ALA A 108 -9.33 -4.68 11.74
N LEU A 109 -10.13 -4.22 10.78
CA LEU A 109 -10.88 -2.97 10.89
C LEU A 109 -11.91 -3.02 12.03
N LYS A 110 -12.67 -4.11 12.16
CA LYS A 110 -13.63 -4.32 13.26
C LYS A 110 -12.95 -4.32 14.64
N ASN A 111 -11.75 -4.90 14.71
CA ASN A 111 -10.96 -4.99 15.93
C ASN A 111 -10.08 -3.76 16.18
N GLN A 112 -10.19 -2.71 15.37
CA GLN A 112 -9.37 -1.49 15.41
C GLN A 112 -7.86 -1.78 15.35
N SER A 113 -7.46 -2.89 14.72
CA SER A 113 -6.06 -3.27 14.53
C SER A 113 -5.46 -2.52 13.36
N LYS A 114 -5.19 -1.23 13.57
CA LYS A 114 -4.62 -0.34 12.57
C LYS A 114 -3.10 -0.29 12.71
N VAL A 115 -2.44 0.07 11.62
CA VAL A 115 -0.98 0.23 11.57
C VAL A 115 -0.61 1.56 10.94
N PHE A 116 0.57 2.05 11.29
CA PHE A 116 1.20 3.21 10.69
C PHE A 116 1.90 2.85 9.38
N ASN A 117 1.89 3.77 8.44
CA ASN A 117 2.71 3.64 7.23
C ASN A 117 4.19 3.68 7.59
N CYS A 118 4.92 2.60 7.28
CA CYS A 118 6.33 2.44 7.63
C CYS A 118 7.21 3.54 7.05
N ASP A 119 7.04 3.85 5.75
CA ASP A 119 7.88 4.84 5.07
C ASP A 119 7.71 6.23 5.67
N MET A 120 6.47 6.60 6.00
CA MET A 120 6.16 7.90 6.60
C MET A 120 6.68 8.02 8.02
N VAL A 121 6.59 6.95 8.83
CA VAL A 121 7.18 6.94 10.18
C VAL A 121 8.70 7.07 10.13
N ILE A 122 9.36 6.36 9.21
CA ILE A 122 10.80 6.46 9.01
C ILE A 122 11.20 7.86 8.50
N TYR A 123 10.41 8.44 7.58
CA TYR A 123 10.61 9.80 7.11
C TYR A 123 10.54 10.82 8.25
N TYR A 124 9.52 10.72 9.10
CA TYR A 124 9.36 11.58 10.29
C TYR A 124 10.56 11.44 11.22
N LEU A 125 10.92 10.21 11.57
CA LEU A 125 12.04 9.93 12.47
C LEU A 125 13.36 10.50 11.92
N ARG A 126 13.66 10.33 10.64
CA ARG A 126 14.87 10.90 10.02
C ARG A 126 14.91 12.41 10.12
N ASN A 127 13.80 13.10 9.83
CA ASN A 127 13.73 14.55 9.98
C ASN A 127 13.97 14.97 11.44
N TYR A 128 13.40 14.23 12.38
CA TYR A 128 13.59 14.50 13.81
C TYR A 128 15.03 14.26 14.27
N MET A 129 15.70 13.24 13.75
CA MET A 129 17.13 12.99 14.00
C MET A 129 18.02 14.11 13.43
N ASP A 130 17.69 14.61 12.24
CA ASP A 130 18.50 15.61 11.56
C ASP A 130 18.32 17.02 12.13
N ARG A 131 17.13 17.38 12.62
CA ARG A 131 16.74 18.75 12.96
C ARG A 131 16.24 18.92 14.39
N GLY A 132 15.94 17.86 15.10
CA GLY A 132 15.31 17.88 16.42
C GLY A 132 13.84 18.31 16.45
N GLU A 133 13.20 18.38 15.28
CA GLU A 133 11.80 18.79 15.12
C GLU A 133 11.08 17.98 14.03
N ALA A 134 9.75 17.98 14.06
CA ALA A 134 8.92 17.36 13.04
C ALA A 134 9.16 17.95 11.63
N PRO A 135 8.97 17.17 10.57
CA PRO A 135 9.08 17.68 9.21
C PRO A 135 8.02 18.77 8.96
N LYS A 136 8.41 19.89 8.34
CA LYS A 136 7.46 20.96 7.95
C LYS A 136 6.41 20.48 6.99
N GLN A 137 6.74 19.53 6.13
CA GLN A 137 5.84 18.84 5.23
C GLN A 137 5.74 17.39 5.71
N MET A 138 4.57 17.02 6.21
CA MET A 138 4.34 15.71 6.80
C MET A 138 4.39 14.55 5.79
N ILE A 139 4.14 14.81 4.51
CA ILE A 139 4.24 13.80 3.45
C ILE A 139 5.60 13.94 2.77
N ASP A 140 6.34 12.82 2.68
CA ASP A 140 7.62 12.78 1.97
C ASP A 140 7.43 13.23 0.52
N PRO A 141 8.13 14.29 0.06
CA PRO A 141 8.08 14.75 -1.32
C PRO A 141 8.39 13.66 -2.36
N ASN A 142 9.18 12.65 -2.00
CA ASN A 142 9.52 11.54 -2.88
C ASN A 142 8.35 10.58 -3.12
N THR A 143 7.34 10.59 -2.23
CA THR A 143 6.12 9.80 -2.38
C THR A 143 4.98 10.58 -3.02
N MET A 144 5.21 11.85 -3.35
CA MET A 144 4.18 12.69 -3.97
C MET A 144 3.70 12.07 -5.28
N THR A 145 2.40 12.07 -5.42
CA THR A 145 1.70 11.54 -6.59
C THR A 145 2.30 12.11 -7.88
N ASP A 146 2.72 11.23 -8.78
CA ASP A 146 3.09 11.61 -10.14
C ASP A 146 1.85 12.16 -10.86
N TYR A 147 1.76 13.48 -10.97
CA TYR A 147 0.67 14.17 -11.68
C TYR A 147 0.46 13.63 -13.09
N ASN A 148 1.50 13.10 -13.73
CA ASN A 148 1.39 12.49 -15.06
C ASN A 148 0.64 11.16 -15.00
N LYS A 149 0.79 10.38 -13.94
CA LYS A 149 -0.01 9.16 -13.73
C LYS A 149 -1.47 9.51 -13.50
N MET A 150 -1.74 10.49 -12.63
CA MET A 150 -3.10 10.96 -12.35
C MET A 150 -3.77 11.51 -13.62
N LYS A 151 -3.05 12.30 -14.41
CA LYS A 151 -3.53 12.79 -15.71
C LYS A 151 -3.82 11.65 -16.69
N LYS A 152 -2.96 10.63 -16.74
CA LYS A 152 -3.21 9.43 -17.57
C LYS A 152 -4.45 8.66 -17.12
N LEU A 153 -4.65 8.47 -15.82
CA LEU A 153 -5.85 7.82 -15.28
C LEU A 153 -7.13 8.58 -15.68
N LEU A 154 -7.10 9.93 -15.62
CA LEU A 154 -8.23 10.77 -16.07
C LEU A 154 -8.49 10.69 -17.57
N LEU A 155 -7.42 10.62 -18.39
CA LEU A 155 -7.53 10.52 -19.84
C LEU A 155 -7.99 9.15 -20.33
N LEU A 156 -7.84 8.12 -19.49
CA LEU A 156 -8.34 6.77 -19.76
C LEU A 156 -9.80 6.58 -19.35
N ASP A 157 -10.50 7.69 -19.01
CA ASP A 157 -11.92 7.65 -18.67
C ASP A 157 -12.72 7.07 -19.85
N LYS A 158 -13.47 6.01 -19.60
CA LYS A 158 -14.35 5.42 -20.59
C LYS A 158 -15.58 6.29 -20.74
N LEU A 159 -16.29 6.18 -21.85
CA LEU A 159 -17.48 6.96 -22.15
C LEU A 159 -18.56 6.92 -21.04
N ASP A 160 -18.60 5.83 -20.30
CA ASP A 160 -19.50 5.55 -19.18
C ASP A 160 -18.82 5.69 -17.79
N GLY A 161 -17.56 6.10 -17.74
CA GLY A 161 -16.79 6.26 -16.51
C GLY A 161 -17.03 7.61 -15.83
N ASN A 162 -16.78 7.69 -14.52
CA ASN A 162 -16.93 8.90 -13.73
C ASN A 162 -15.68 9.23 -12.91
N ARG A 163 -14.50 9.09 -13.49
CA ARG A 163 -13.22 9.32 -12.79
C ARG A 163 -13.07 10.76 -12.31
N LYS A 164 -13.54 11.72 -13.10
CA LYS A 164 -13.55 13.14 -12.69
C LYS A 164 -14.46 13.39 -11.49
N GLY A 165 -15.64 12.76 -11.46
CA GLY A 165 -16.55 12.81 -10.32
C GLY A 165 -15.95 12.20 -9.07
N ILE A 166 -15.24 11.07 -9.20
CA ILE A 166 -14.53 10.41 -8.09
C ILE A 166 -13.45 11.32 -7.49
N ILE A 167 -12.62 11.94 -8.33
CA ILE A 167 -11.61 12.90 -7.85
C ILE A 167 -12.26 14.10 -7.16
N ARG A 168 -13.37 14.60 -7.69
CA ARG A 168 -14.14 15.65 -7.02
C ARG A 168 -14.66 15.19 -5.67
N THR A 169 -15.23 13.99 -5.58
CA THR A 169 -15.67 13.39 -4.31
C THR A 169 -14.53 13.31 -3.30
N ILE A 170 -13.37 12.83 -3.71
CA ILE A 170 -12.17 12.78 -2.84
C ILE A 170 -11.78 14.18 -2.38
N ALA A 171 -11.78 15.16 -3.28
CA ALA A 171 -11.42 16.54 -2.94
C ALA A 171 -12.42 17.22 -1.98
N GLU A 172 -13.72 16.91 -2.12
CA GLU A 172 -14.79 17.48 -1.31
C GLU A 172 -14.99 16.78 0.04
N THR A 173 -14.82 15.45 0.08
CA THR A 173 -15.13 14.63 1.25
C THR A 173 -13.89 14.06 1.96
N GLY A 174 -12.72 14.09 1.30
CA GLY A 174 -11.48 13.51 1.81
C GLY A 174 -11.43 11.97 1.73
N GLN A 175 -12.45 11.32 1.17
CA GLN A 175 -12.55 9.87 1.16
C GLN A 175 -13.23 9.31 -0.08
N ILE A 176 -12.94 8.04 -0.35
CA ILE A 176 -13.65 7.21 -1.32
C ILE A 176 -13.86 5.82 -0.72
N VAL A 177 -14.95 5.17 -1.09
CA VAL A 177 -15.26 3.82 -0.66
C VAL A 177 -15.36 2.91 -1.88
N ALA A 178 -14.63 1.79 -1.83
CA ALA A 178 -14.74 0.73 -2.82
C ALA A 178 -14.67 -0.64 -2.14
N PRO A 179 -15.32 -1.67 -2.68
CA PRO A 179 -15.20 -3.01 -2.15
C PRO A 179 -13.77 -3.52 -2.33
N LEU A 180 -13.22 -4.14 -1.28
CA LEU A 180 -11.95 -4.85 -1.38
C LEU A 180 -12.13 -6.05 -2.31
N THR A 181 -11.24 -6.18 -3.30
CA THR A 181 -11.21 -7.32 -4.21
C THR A 181 -9.92 -8.10 -4.01
N GLU A 182 -10.03 -9.41 -3.85
CA GLU A 182 -8.86 -10.31 -3.73
C GLU A 182 -8.20 -10.57 -5.08
N THR A 183 -8.94 -10.33 -6.17
CA THR A 183 -8.48 -10.56 -7.54
C THR A 183 -8.77 -9.34 -8.41
N PHE A 184 -7.80 -8.93 -9.21
CA PHE A 184 -7.91 -7.78 -10.09
C PHE A 184 -7.76 -8.16 -11.56
N PRO A 185 -8.78 -8.66 -12.22
CA PRO A 185 -8.77 -8.55 -13.67
C PRO A 185 -8.86 -7.06 -14.02
N ALA A 186 -7.75 -6.49 -14.50
CA ALA A 186 -7.61 -5.04 -14.74
C ALA A 186 -8.73 -4.44 -15.62
N TYR A 187 -9.39 -5.27 -16.43
CA TYR A 187 -10.53 -4.89 -17.28
C TYR A 187 -11.90 -4.93 -16.56
N ARG A 188 -11.95 -5.43 -15.31
CA ARG A 188 -13.18 -5.53 -14.51
C ARG A 188 -13.19 -4.59 -13.30
N LEU A 189 -12.11 -3.83 -13.07
CA LEU A 189 -12.09 -2.87 -11.99
C LEU A 189 -13.13 -1.78 -12.23
N THR A 190 -13.92 -1.47 -11.22
CA THR A 190 -14.76 -0.29 -11.20
C THR A 190 -13.90 0.97 -11.06
N ASP A 191 -14.39 2.12 -11.51
CA ASP A 191 -13.65 3.38 -11.36
C ASP A 191 -13.22 3.68 -9.90
N PRO A 192 -14.07 3.50 -8.87
CA PRO A 192 -13.63 3.61 -7.48
C PRO A 192 -12.45 2.71 -7.12
N GLN A 193 -12.45 1.45 -7.57
CA GLN A 193 -11.37 0.49 -7.30
C GLN A 193 -10.03 0.85 -7.95
N ILE A 194 -10.03 1.68 -8.99
CA ILE A 194 -8.80 2.16 -9.64
C ILE A 194 -8.07 3.20 -8.77
N PHE A 195 -8.80 3.89 -7.90
CA PHE A 195 -8.28 4.97 -7.05
C PHE A 195 -8.06 4.54 -5.58
N THR A 196 -8.45 3.33 -5.23
CA THR A 196 -8.17 2.71 -3.91
C THR A 196 -7.00 1.76 -3.99
#